data_461c50446668cedbadf341073cb075f9
#
_entry.id   461c50446668cedbadf341073cb075f9
#
_cell.length_a   1.000
_cell.length_b   1.000
_cell.length_c   1.000
_cell.angle_alpha   90.00
_cell.angle_beta   90.00
_cell.angle_gamma   90.00
#
_symmetry.space_group_name_H-M   'P 1'
#
loop_
_entity.id
_entity.type
_entity.pdbx_description
1 polymer ?
#
loop_
_entity_poly.entity_id
_entity_poly.type
_entity_poly.pdbx_seq_one_letter_code
_entity_poly.pdbx_strand_id
1 'polypeptide(L)'
;INNLTILLIVVVAVGITYSLFISPPDYIQGDSVRIMYVHVPSSFIALGCFGFIGVASICNLIFKIKLMPLLAKSVAPIGCTFSIISIVTGSLWGKPTWGIWWVWDARLTSMIVLLLFYILYILSWRFISNFEKANKVSSVIGIIGSFNLPVIKYSVDWWNTLHQPSSITLTSAPTIHYTMLVPLIIM
;
A
#
# COMPACT_ATOMS: atom_id res chain seq x y z
N ILE A 1 -20.63 -15.72 11.18
CA ILE A 1 -20.15 -14.95 10.03
C ILE A 1 -21.31 -14.10 9.56
N ASN A 2 -21.14 -12.79 9.46
CA ASN A 2 -22.21 -11.91 8.98
C ASN A 2 -22.26 -11.87 7.43
N ASN A 3 -23.38 -11.39 6.88
CA ASN A 3 -23.59 -11.34 5.43
C ASN A 3 -22.50 -10.50 4.70
N LEU A 4 -22.00 -9.45 5.34
CA LEU A 4 -20.92 -8.62 4.78
C LEU A 4 -19.60 -9.41 4.65
N THR A 5 -19.26 -10.22 5.64
CA THR A 5 -18.07 -11.09 5.58
C THR A 5 -18.19 -12.14 4.47
N ILE A 6 -19.37 -12.75 4.30
CA ILE A 6 -19.62 -13.71 3.22
C ILE A 6 -19.48 -13.01 1.87
N LEU A 7 -20.10 -11.85 1.69
CA LEU A 7 -20.00 -11.07 0.47
C LEU A 7 -18.54 -10.74 0.13
N LEU A 8 -17.76 -10.26 1.12
CA LEU A 8 -16.34 -9.96 0.94
C LEU A 8 -15.54 -11.18 0.50
N ILE A 9 -15.74 -12.34 1.14
CA ILE A 9 -15.07 -13.59 0.77
C ILE A 9 -15.40 -13.97 -0.67
N VAL A 10 -16.69 -13.88 -1.07
CA VAL A 10 -17.11 -14.21 -2.43
C VAL A 10 -16.48 -13.25 -3.45
N VAL A 11 -16.51 -11.93 -3.20
CA VAL A 11 -15.92 -10.93 -4.11
C VAL A 11 -14.41 -11.16 -4.27
N VAL A 12 -13.69 -11.38 -3.17
CA VAL A 12 -12.25 -11.66 -3.22
C VAL A 12 -11.95 -12.98 -3.95
N ALA A 13 -12.73 -14.04 -3.69
CA ALA A 13 -12.56 -15.32 -4.38
C ALA A 13 -12.80 -15.19 -5.89
N VAL A 14 -13.83 -14.46 -6.31
CA VAL A 14 -14.11 -14.16 -7.72
C VAL A 14 -12.98 -13.32 -8.31
N GLY A 15 -12.52 -12.28 -7.61
CA GLY A 15 -11.40 -11.45 -8.03
C GLY A 15 -10.12 -12.25 -8.26
N ILE A 16 -9.74 -13.09 -7.31
CA ILE A 16 -8.57 -13.98 -7.42
C ILE A 16 -8.72 -14.93 -8.60
N THR A 17 -9.87 -15.60 -8.73
CA THR A 17 -10.12 -16.56 -9.82
C THR A 17 -10.02 -15.87 -11.18
N TYR A 18 -10.67 -14.72 -11.34
CA TYR A 18 -10.61 -13.95 -12.57
C TYR A 18 -9.19 -13.50 -12.90
N SER A 19 -8.49 -12.94 -11.90
CA SER A 19 -7.14 -12.39 -12.07
C SER A 19 -6.09 -13.44 -12.44
N LEU A 20 -6.16 -14.62 -11.81
CA LEU A 20 -5.15 -15.66 -11.99
C LEU A 20 -5.42 -16.59 -13.17
N PHE A 21 -6.69 -16.84 -13.54
CA PHE A 21 -7.03 -17.88 -14.51
C PHE A 21 -7.71 -17.35 -15.77
N ILE A 22 -8.40 -16.19 -15.72
CA ILE A 22 -9.19 -15.67 -16.85
C ILE A 22 -8.52 -14.46 -17.50
N SER A 23 -7.86 -13.61 -16.72
CA SER A 23 -7.16 -12.43 -17.24
C SER A 23 -6.11 -12.81 -18.30
N PRO A 24 -6.06 -12.09 -19.44
CA PRO A 24 -5.08 -12.38 -20.47
C PRO A 24 -3.65 -12.11 -19.95
N PRO A 25 -2.64 -12.84 -20.46
CA PRO A 25 -1.24 -12.51 -20.23
C PRO A 25 -0.89 -11.17 -20.92
N ASP A 26 0.10 -10.47 -20.37
CA ASP A 26 0.69 -9.30 -21.03
C ASP A 26 1.62 -9.74 -22.19
N TYR A 27 1.66 -8.96 -23.28
CA TYR A 27 2.45 -9.34 -24.44
C TYR A 27 3.98 -9.22 -24.22
N ILE A 28 4.43 -8.41 -23.24
CA ILE A 28 5.84 -8.27 -22.86
C ILE A 28 6.17 -9.17 -21.67
N GLN A 29 5.33 -9.11 -20.61
CA GLN A 29 5.60 -9.74 -19.33
C GLN A 29 5.03 -11.15 -19.21
N GLY A 30 4.21 -11.60 -20.18
CA GLY A 30 3.54 -12.89 -20.12
C GLY A 30 2.65 -13.03 -18.88
N ASP A 31 2.67 -14.20 -18.27
CA ASP A 31 1.87 -14.51 -17.08
C ASP A 31 2.35 -13.80 -15.79
N SER A 32 3.58 -13.28 -15.77
CA SER A 32 4.11 -12.60 -14.58
C SER A 32 3.33 -11.31 -14.25
N VAL A 33 2.63 -10.72 -15.23
CA VAL A 33 1.73 -9.57 -15.01
C VAL A 33 0.65 -9.87 -13.98
N ARG A 34 0.26 -11.12 -13.79
CA ARG A 34 -0.80 -11.51 -12.83
C ARG A 34 -0.44 -11.18 -11.38
N ILE A 35 0.85 -11.03 -11.06
CA ILE A 35 1.29 -10.54 -9.75
C ILE A 35 0.74 -9.13 -9.46
N MET A 36 0.50 -8.33 -10.50
CA MET A 36 -0.09 -7.00 -10.41
C MET A 36 -1.39 -6.98 -9.59
N TYR A 37 -2.23 -8.00 -9.75
CA TYR A 37 -3.55 -8.07 -9.09
C TYR A 37 -3.48 -8.22 -7.57
N VAL A 38 -2.34 -8.62 -7.03
CA VAL A 38 -2.08 -8.63 -5.59
C VAL A 38 -1.21 -7.43 -5.20
N HIS A 39 -0.17 -7.15 -5.98
CA HIS A 39 0.81 -6.11 -5.70
C HIS A 39 0.18 -4.70 -5.67
N VAL A 40 -0.56 -4.35 -6.72
CA VAL A 40 -1.10 -2.98 -6.87
C VAL A 40 -2.13 -2.65 -5.80
N PRO A 41 -3.18 -3.47 -5.55
CA PRO A 41 -4.12 -3.22 -4.46
C PRO A 41 -3.43 -3.16 -3.09
N SER A 42 -2.47 -4.07 -2.83
CA SER A 42 -1.72 -4.06 -1.57
C SER A 42 -0.94 -2.76 -1.37
N SER A 43 -0.34 -2.24 -2.44
CA SER A 43 0.37 -0.95 -2.40
C SER A 43 -0.59 0.21 -2.13
N PHE A 44 -1.76 0.24 -2.78
CA PHE A 44 -2.78 1.26 -2.54
C PHE A 44 -3.28 1.25 -1.10
N ILE A 45 -3.57 0.06 -0.55
CA ILE A 45 -4.00 -0.08 0.85
C ILE A 45 -2.89 0.38 1.80
N ALA A 46 -1.64 -0.02 1.57
CA ALA A 46 -0.52 0.40 2.39
C ALA A 46 -0.36 1.93 2.39
N LEU A 47 -0.37 2.56 1.23
CA LEU A 47 -0.25 4.02 1.12
C LEU A 47 -1.45 4.74 1.72
N GLY A 48 -2.68 4.27 1.43
CA GLY A 48 -3.92 4.85 1.94
C GLY A 48 -4.04 4.78 3.46
N CYS A 49 -3.70 3.63 4.05
CA CYS A 49 -3.68 3.45 5.50
C CYS A 49 -2.68 4.40 6.17
N PHE A 50 -1.48 4.58 5.60
CA PHE A 50 -0.51 5.51 6.20
C PHE A 50 -0.92 6.97 6.00
N GLY A 51 -1.50 7.30 4.86
CA GLY A 51 -2.10 8.62 4.63
C GLY A 51 -3.20 8.94 5.65
N PHE A 52 -4.07 7.97 5.94
CA PHE A 52 -5.06 8.09 7.00
C PHE A 52 -4.42 8.30 8.38
N ILE A 53 -3.35 7.53 8.72
CA ILE A 53 -2.60 7.71 9.97
C ILE A 53 -2.06 9.13 10.07
N GLY A 54 -1.49 9.67 8.99
CA GLY A 54 -0.98 11.04 8.95
C GLY A 54 -2.07 12.08 9.21
N VAL A 55 -3.18 12.00 8.49
CA VAL A 55 -4.33 12.90 8.67
C VAL A 55 -4.91 12.78 10.08
N ALA A 56 -5.13 11.56 10.57
CA ALA A 56 -5.64 11.30 11.91
C ALA A 56 -4.70 11.86 12.99
N SER A 57 -3.38 11.78 12.77
CA SER A 57 -2.36 12.34 13.66
C SER A 57 -2.42 13.86 13.72
N ILE A 58 -2.59 14.52 12.57
CA ILE A 58 -2.79 15.98 12.50
C ILE A 58 -4.09 16.37 13.24
N CYS A 59 -5.19 15.68 12.94
CA CYS A 59 -6.48 15.92 13.59
C CYS A 59 -6.41 15.76 15.11
N ASN A 60 -5.66 14.76 15.57
CA ASN A 60 -5.44 14.51 16.98
C ASN A 60 -4.62 15.62 17.66
N LEU A 61 -3.47 16.00 17.09
CA LEU A 61 -2.57 16.97 17.72
C LEU A 61 -3.11 18.42 17.67
N ILE A 62 -3.73 18.79 16.54
CA ILE A 62 -4.22 20.18 16.33
C ILE A 62 -5.62 20.34 16.91
N PHE A 63 -6.56 19.47 16.52
CA PHE A 63 -7.98 19.60 16.89
C PHE A 63 -8.35 18.78 18.13
N LYS A 64 -7.41 18.00 18.69
CA LYS A 64 -7.59 17.18 19.90
C LYS A 64 -8.77 16.19 19.80
N ILE A 65 -9.04 15.66 18.62
CA ILE A 65 -10.12 14.70 18.35
C ILE A 65 -9.72 13.34 18.91
N LYS A 66 -10.25 12.97 20.08
CA LYS A 66 -9.87 11.77 20.85
C LYS A 66 -10.08 10.43 20.13
N LEU A 67 -10.94 10.38 19.13
CA LEU A 67 -11.21 9.16 18.35
C LEU A 67 -10.08 8.85 17.35
N MET A 68 -9.42 9.88 16.81
CA MET A 68 -8.42 9.74 15.74
C MET A 68 -7.24 8.82 16.08
N PRO A 69 -6.60 8.92 17.27
CA PRO A 69 -5.50 8.04 17.59
C PRO A 69 -5.91 6.58 17.74
N LEU A 70 -7.14 6.30 18.17
CA LEU A 70 -7.65 4.93 18.29
C LEU A 70 -7.88 4.31 16.90
N LEU A 71 -8.48 5.08 15.98
CA LEU A 71 -8.67 4.65 14.59
C LEU A 71 -7.32 4.43 13.89
N ALA A 72 -6.39 5.37 14.01
CA ALA A 72 -5.05 5.25 13.44
C ALA A 72 -4.30 4.04 13.99
N LYS A 73 -4.38 3.80 15.30
CA LYS A 73 -3.81 2.60 15.94
C LYS A 73 -4.39 1.30 15.38
N SER A 74 -5.69 1.26 15.10
CA SER A 74 -6.37 0.08 14.55
C SER A 74 -6.02 -0.17 13.08
N VAL A 75 -5.78 0.88 12.31
CA VAL A 75 -5.44 0.81 10.88
C VAL A 75 -3.97 0.44 10.66
N ALA A 76 -3.08 0.82 11.57
CA ALA A 76 -1.64 0.63 11.40
C ALA A 76 -1.20 -0.82 11.15
N PRO A 77 -1.68 -1.85 11.86
CA PRO A 77 -1.33 -3.25 11.56
C PRO A 77 -1.78 -3.70 10.16
N ILE A 78 -2.95 -3.22 9.72
CA ILE A 78 -3.49 -3.54 8.39
C ILE A 78 -2.54 -2.98 7.31
N GLY A 79 -2.24 -1.68 7.38
CA GLY A 79 -1.33 -1.04 6.43
C GLY A 79 0.09 -1.64 6.45
N CYS A 80 0.59 -2.01 7.64
CA CYS A 80 1.87 -2.70 7.79
C CYS A 80 1.88 -4.05 7.05
N THR A 81 0.84 -4.86 7.22
CA THR A 81 0.70 -6.16 6.54
C THR A 81 0.68 -5.98 5.02
N PHE A 82 -0.12 -5.05 4.51
CA PHE A 82 -0.19 -4.79 3.08
C PHE A 82 1.10 -4.18 2.53
N SER A 83 1.86 -3.43 3.32
CA SER A 83 3.20 -2.96 2.94
C SER A 83 4.17 -4.14 2.75
N ILE A 84 4.15 -5.13 3.64
CA ILE A 84 4.96 -6.35 3.50
C ILE A 84 4.54 -7.13 2.25
N ILE A 85 3.25 -7.35 2.03
CA ILE A 85 2.74 -8.05 0.84
C ILE A 85 3.18 -7.31 -0.43
N SER A 86 3.07 -5.98 -0.46
CA SER A 86 3.51 -5.16 -1.58
C SER A 86 5.02 -5.33 -1.87
N ILE A 87 5.87 -5.29 -0.85
CA ILE A 87 7.33 -5.46 -1.00
C ILE A 87 7.65 -6.86 -1.53
N VAL A 88 7.07 -7.89 -0.95
CA VAL A 88 7.31 -9.29 -1.35
C VAL A 88 6.84 -9.54 -2.79
N THR A 89 5.61 -9.16 -3.11
CA THR A 89 5.06 -9.35 -4.47
C THR A 89 5.77 -8.48 -5.49
N GLY A 90 6.21 -7.29 -5.14
CA GLY A 90 7.03 -6.43 -6.00
C GLY A 90 8.40 -7.06 -6.32
N SER A 91 9.05 -7.68 -5.33
CA SER A 91 10.29 -8.43 -5.52
C SER A 91 10.09 -9.66 -6.43
N LEU A 92 9.00 -10.42 -6.19
CA LEU A 92 8.64 -11.57 -7.05
C LEU A 92 8.36 -11.14 -8.50
N TRP A 93 7.74 -9.99 -8.70
CA TRP A 93 7.45 -9.45 -10.02
C TRP A 93 8.70 -8.85 -10.70
N GLY A 94 9.60 -8.25 -9.92
CA GLY A 94 10.87 -7.71 -10.42
C GLY A 94 11.77 -8.74 -11.06
N LYS A 95 11.80 -9.97 -10.54
CA LYS A 95 12.66 -11.04 -11.08
C LYS A 95 12.39 -11.37 -12.55
N PRO A 96 11.18 -11.66 -13.00
CA PRO A 96 10.90 -11.91 -14.41
C PRO A 96 10.93 -10.64 -15.28
N THR A 97 10.64 -9.45 -14.73
CA THR A 97 10.58 -8.19 -15.48
C THR A 97 11.94 -7.52 -15.66
N TRP A 98 12.76 -7.52 -14.63
CA TRP A 98 14.05 -6.80 -14.58
C TRP A 98 15.26 -7.71 -14.47
N GLY A 99 15.06 -9.04 -14.34
CA GLY A 99 16.13 -10.02 -14.15
C GLY A 99 16.68 -10.11 -12.72
N ILE A 100 16.27 -9.23 -11.82
CA ILE A 100 16.76 -9.12 -10.43
C ILE A 100 15.60 -9.03 -9.46
N TRP A 101 15.82 -9.52 -8.22
CA TRP A 101 14.78 -9.51 -7.17
C TRP A 101 14.55 -8.14 -6.58
N TRP A 102 15.58 -7.30 -6.52
CA TRP A 102 15.55 -6.03 -5.83
C TRP A 102 16.51 -5.01 -6.42
N VAL A 103 16.10 -3.76 -6.46
CA VAL A 103 16.91 -2.59 -6.82
C VAL A 103 16.72 -1.53 -5.74
N TRP A 104 17.81 -0.91 -5.33
CA TRP A 104 17.78 0.22 -4.40
C TRP A 104 17.49 1.52 -5.16
N ASP A 105 16.34 1.59 -5.81
CA ASP A 105 15.86 2.83 -6.40
C ASP A 105 15.01 3.64 -5.40
N ALA A 106 14.61 4.84 -5.80
CA ALA A 106 13.87 5.75 -4.92
C ALA A 106 12.51 5.17 -4.49
N ARG A 107 11.80 4.43 -5.37
CA ARG A 107 10.48 3.89 -5.07
C ARG A 107 10.55 2.70 -4.11
N LEU A 108 11.40 1.73 -4.42
CA LEU A 108 11.52 0.52 -3.60
C LEU A 108 12.10 0.85 -2.22
N THR A 109 13.12 1.72 -2.18
CA THR A 109 13.71 2.19 -0.92
C THR A 109 12.68 2.94 -0.07
N SER A 110 11.88 3.83 -0.67
CA SER A 110 10.83 4.55 0.05
C SER A 110 9.72 3.63 0.58
N MET A 111 9.43 2.50 -0.09
CA MET A 111 8.50 1.49 0.44
C MET A 111 9.05 0.79 1.68
N ILE A 112 10.36 0.48 1.73
CA ILE A 112 11.01 -0.01 2.96
C ILE A 112 10.93 1.02 4.08
N VAL A 113 11.20 2.30 3.77
CA VAL A 113 11.08 3.39 4.73
C VAL A 113 9.65 3.51 5.27
N LEU A 114 8.63 3.34 4.42
CA LEU A 114 7.24 3.31 4.85
C LEU A 114 6.95 2.15 5.82
N LEU A 115 7.46 0.96 5.52
CA LEU A 115 7.35 -0.19 6.41
C LEU A 115 8.00 0.08 7.77
N LEU A 116 9.17 0.71 7.79
CA LEU A 116 9.84 1.10 9.05
C LEU A 116 9.00 2.10 9.85
N PHE A 117 8.36 3.08 9.20
CA PHE A 117 7.44 4.00 9.87
C PHE A 117 6.22 3.28 10.47
N TYR A 118 5.66 2.28 9.77
CA TYR A 118 4.60 1.43 10.33
C TYR A 118 5.06 0.70 11.59
N ILE A 119 6.22 0.08 11.52
CA ILE A 119 6.80 -0.65 12.66
C ILE A 119 7.02 0.30 13.84
N LEU A 120 7.65 1.45 13.63
CA LEU A 120 7.88 2.45 14.66
C LEU A 120 6.57 2.96 15.28
N TYR A 121 5.55 3.21 14.45
CA TYR A 121 4.22 3.61 14.89
C TYR A 121 3.58 2.56 15.81
N ILE A 122 3.60 1.30 15.40
CA ILE A 122 3.03 0.17 16.17
C ILE A 122 3.81 -0.03 17.46
N LEU A 123 5.15 0.00 17.41
CA LEU A 123 6.01 -0.17 18.58
C LEU A 123 5.84 0.97 19.60
N SER A 124 5.59 2.20 19.16
CA SER A 124 5.32 3.33 20.07
C SER A 124 4.10 3.07 20.95
N TRP A 125 3.04 2.48 20.38
CA TRP A 125 1.85 2.08 21.12
C TRP A 125 2.06 0.86 22.01
N ARG A 126 3.01 -0.01 21.67
CA ARG A 126 3.27 -1.25 22.41
C ARG A 126 4.18 -1.02 23.62
N PHE A 127 5.21 -0.19 23.47
CA PHE A 127 6.24 -0.03 24.48
C PHE A 127 6.05 1.18 25.40
N ILE A 128 5.27 2.18 24.99
CA ILE A 128 5.00 3.34 25.82
C ILE A 128 3.72 3.10 26.62
N SER A 129 3.84 2.81 27.92
CA SER A 129 2.70 2.48 28.80
C SER A 129 1.74 3.65 29.00
N ASN A 130 2.25 4.89 29.04
CA ASN A 130 1.43 6.08 29.21
C ASN A 130 0.72 6.43 27.91
N PHE A 131 -0.62 6.39 27.92
CA PHE A 131 -1.46 6.63 26.72
C PHE A 131 -1.18 7.97 26.04
N GLU A 132 -1.09 9.07 26.81
CA GLU A 132 -0.86 10.41 26.26
C GLU A 132 0.52 10.54 25.61
N LYS A 133 1.55 9.94 26.21
CA LYS A 133 2.89 9.89 25.63
C LYS A 133 2.92 9.02 24.38
N ALA A 134 2.32 7.83 24.39
CA ALA A 134 2.22 6.93 23.25
C ALA A 134 1.49 7.63 22.08
N ASN A 135 0.37 8.26 22.38
CA ASN A 135 -0.42 9.03 21.41
C ASN A 135 0.41 10.17 20.77
N LYS A 136 1.11 10.96 21.57
CA LYS A 136 1.93 12.06 21.07
C LYS A 136 3.08 11.56 20.18
N VAL A 137 3.82 10.54 20.65
CA VAL A 137 4.95 9.97 19.90
C VAL A 137 4.48 9.33 18.59
N SER A 138 3.44 8.49 18.64
CA SER A 138 2.90 7.85 17.43
C SER A 138 2.36 8.88 16.43
N SER A 139 1.69 9.94 16.89
CA SER A 139 1.21 11.00 16.01
C SER A 139 2.35 11.75 15.31
N VAL A 140 3.45 12.03 16.01
CA VAL A 140 4.64 12.62 15.39
C VAL A 140 5.24 11.69 14.33
N ILE A 141 5.35 10.39 14.63
CA ILE A 141 5.82 9.38 13.66
C ILE A 141 4.89 9.33 12.45
N GLY A 142 3.58 9.34 12.65
CA GLY A 142 2.58 9.33 11.58
C GLY A 142 2.69 10.56 10.65
N ILE A 143 2.88 11.74 11.21
CA ILE A 143 3.06 12.97 10.43
C ILE A 143 4.37 12.92 9.63
N ILE A 144 5.50 12.62 10.30
CA ILE A 144 6.81 12.56 9.63
C ILE A 144 6.81 11.51 8.52
N GLY A 145 6.29 10.31 8.78
CA GLY A 145 6.21 9.24 7.79
C GLY A 145 5.32 9.58 6.60
N SER A 146 4.32 10.46 6.77
CA SER A 146 3.44 10.88 5.67
C SER A 146 4.18 11.70 4.61
N PHE A 147 5.28 12.37 4.94
CA PHE A 147 6.13 13.05 3.95
C PHE A 147 6.82 12.08 2.99
N ASN A 148 6.91 10.80 3.33
CA ASN A 148 7.43 9.77 2.45
C ASN A 148 6.43 9.34 1.34
N LEU A 149 5.12 9.58 1.52
CA LEU A 149 4.09 9.18 0.55
C LEU A 149 4.24 9.86 -0.81
N PRO A 150 4.43 11.20 -0.89
CA PRO A 150 4.74 11.86 -2.15
C PRO A 150 6.01 11.32 -2.82
N VAL A 151 7.05 10.97 -2.04
CA VAL A 151 8.29 10.40 -2.58
C VAL A 151 7.98 9.05 -3.26
N ILE A 152 7.22 8.16 -2.63
CA ILE A 152 6.79 6.90 -3.23
C ILE A 152 5.98 7.17 -4.50
N LYS A 153 5.00 8.08 -4.45
CA LYS A 153 4.08 8.36 -5.56
C LYS A 153 4.79 8.91 -6.78
N TYR A 154 5.67 9.89 -6.59
CA TYR A 154 6.30 10.65 -7.68
C TYR A 154 7.74 10.24 -7.95
N SER A 155 8.27 9.22 -7.28
CA SER A 155 9.66 8.75 -7.48
C SER A 155 9.97 8.39 -8.93
N VAL A 156 9.01 7.84 -9.67
CA VAL A 156 9.18 7.47 -11.08
C VAL A 156 9.28 8.70 -11.98
N ASP A 157 8.63 9.80 -11.60
CA ASP A 157 8.66 11.06 -12.35
C ASP A 157 9.92 11.89 -12.02
N TRP A 158 10.45 11.76 -10.80
CA TRP A 158 11.57 12.57 -10.31
C TRP A 158 12.94 11.91 -10.49
N TRP A 159 12.99 10.56 -10.54
CA TRP A 159 14.24 9.80 -10.65
C TRP A 159 14.11 8.67 -11.67
N ASN A 160 15.26 8.28 -12.22
CA ASN A 160 15.34 7.08 -13.05
C ASN A 160 15.11 5.82 -12.17
N THR A 161 14.05 5.08 -12.44
CA THR A 161 13.73 3.82 -11.76
C THR A 161 13.40 2.76 -12.78
N LEU A 162 13.54 1.47 -12.43
CA LEU A 162 13.07 0.37 -13.27
C LEU A 162 11.55 0.19 -13.18
N HIS A 163 10.92 0.83 -12.19
CA HIS A 163 9.49 0.71 -11.97
C HIS A 163 8.71 1.45 -13.06
N GLN A 164 7.67 0.81 -13.58
CA GLN A 164 6.79 1.40 -14.60
C GLN A 164 6.03 2.63 -14.07
N PRO A 165 5.75 3.62 -14.91
CA PRO A 165 4.87 4.73 -14.56
C PRO A 165 3.44 4.22 -14.27
N SER A 166 2.67 5.03 -13.55
CA SER A 166 1.30 4.66 -13.15
C SER A 166 0.38 4.55 -14.37
N SER A 167 -0.20 3.37 -14.57
CA SER A 167 -1.21 3.13 -15.63
C SER A 167 -2.59 3.72 -15.30
N ILE A 168 -2.83 4.07 -14.04
CA ILE A 168 -4.07 4.68 -13.56
C ILE A 168 -3.73 6.02 -12.94
N THR A 169 -4.26 7.10 -13.51
CA THR A 169 -4.07 8.48 -13.03
C THR A 169 -5.43 9.15 -12.85
N LEU A 170 -5.45 10.26 -12.10
CA LEU A 170 -6.67 11.06 -11.92
C LEU A 170 -6.94 12.02 -13.10
N THR A 171 -5.94 12.23 -13.96
CA THR A 171 -5.96 13.27 -15.00
C THR A 171 -6.13 12.72 -16.40
N SER A 172 -6.01 11.41 -16.60
CA SER A 172 -6.14 10.76 -17.92
C SER A 172 -6.84 9.42 -17.80
N ALA A 173 -7.39 8.94 -18.93
CA ALA A 173 -7.94 7.59 -19.01
C ALA A 173 -6.85 6.56 -18.69
N PRO A 174 -7.22 5.43 -18.05
CA PRO A 174 -6.28 4.34 -17.77
C PRO A 174 -5.62 3.84 -19.07
N THR A 175 -4.30 3.65 -19.05
CA THR A 175 -3.57 3.08 -20.20
C THR A 175 -3.61 1.55 -20.24
N ILE A 176 -4.08 0.93 -19.16
CA ILE A 176 -4.29 -0.53 -19.06
C ILE A 176 -5.57 -0.93 -19.81
N HIS A 177 -5.52 -2.05 -20.53
CA HIS A 177 -6.69 -2.56 -21.24
C HIS A 177 -7.79 -2.99 -20.27
N TYR A 178 -9.07 -2.81 -20.66
CA TYR A 178 -10.22 -3.05 -19.76
C TYR A 178 -10.29 -4.49 -19.24
N THR A 179 -9.84 -5.49 -20.01
CA THR A 179 -9.80 -6.90 -19.58
C THR A 179 -8.87 -7.16 -18.41
N MET A 180 -7.89 -6.28 -18.20
CA MET A 180 -6.96 -6.31 -17.06
C MET A 180 -7.39 -5.32 -15.97
N LEU A 181 -8.02 -4.19 -16.36
CA LEU A 181 -8.48 -3.17 -15.42
C LEU A 181 -9.62 -3.68 -14.53
N VAL A 182 -10.61 -4.38 -15.13
CA VAL A 182 -11.77 -4.89 -14.39
C VAL A 182 -11.37 -5.80 -13.23
N PRO A 183 -10.58 -6.87 -13.42
CA PRO A 183 -10.13 -7.71 -12.31
C PRO A 183 -9.25 -6.94 -11.30
N LEU A 184 -8.48 -5.95 -11.75
CA LEU A 184 -7.68 -5.12 -10.85
C LEU A 184 -8.55 -4.26 -9.91
N ILE A 185 -9.70 -3.78 -10.39
CA ILE A 185 -10.64 -2.99 -9.56
C ILE A 185 -11.42 -3.89 -8.58
N ILE A 186 -11.66 -5.14 -8.95
CA ILE A 186 -12.35 -6.11 -8.09
C ILE A 186 -11.46 -6.54 -6.92
N MET A 187 -10.15 -6.58 -7.11
CA MET A 187 -9.16 -6.94 -6.11
C MET A 187 -8.87 -5.80 -5.14
#